data_bbebb6459ecd2a3c6c284b641aa55f19
#
_entry.id   bbebb6459ecd2a3c6c284b641aa55f19
#
_cell.length_a   1.000
_cell.length_b   1.000
_cell.length_c   1.000
_cell.angle_alpha   90.00
_cell.angle_beta   90.00
_cell.angle_gamma   90.00
#
_symmetry.space_group_name_H-M   'P 1'
#
loop_
_entity.id
_entity.type
_entity.pdbx_description
1 polymer ?
#
loop_
_entity_poly.entity_id
_entity_poly.type
_entity_poly.pdbx_seq_one_letter_code
_entity_poly.pdbx_strand_id
1 'polypeptide(L)'
;LATAHGPVPPLAGGYALREQGRVLDLSPILLALIGCKDDAAYGAALFHATLAAGLAEWTVLAGQVPAGGQVAVAGGCAMNAILMAQLRSHLERGAISLLEARQVPPNDGGLALGQAWLARQAASTR
;
A
#
# COMPACT_ATOMS: atom_id res chain seq x y z
N LEU A 1 7.79 6.95 14.73
CA LEU A 1 6.94 8.15 14.96
C LEU A 1 5.45 7.78 14.89
N ALA A 2 4.95 7.18 13.80
CA ALA A 2 3.51 6.85 13.68
C ALA A 2 3.00 5.93 14.80
N THR A 3 3.79 4.98 15.27
CA THR A 3 3.46 4.11 16.42
C THR A 3 3.42 4.85 17.75
N ALA A 4 4.13 5.94 17.88
CA ALA A 4 4.14 6.73 19.12
C ALA A 4 2.83 7.49 19.33
N HIS A 5 2.18 7.92 18.25
CA HIS A 5 0.87 8.61 18.35
C HIS A 5 -0.30 7.63 18.49
N GLY A 6 -0.18 6.42 17.96
CA GLY A 6 -1.29 5.48 17.84
C GLY A 6 -2.09 5.65 16.53
N PRO A 7 -3.18 4.88 16.35
CA PRO A 7 -3.98 4.91 15.14
C PRO A 7 -4.80 6.20 15.02
N VAL A 8 -4.82 6.76 13.81
CA VAL A 8 -5.65 7.92 13.45
C VAL A 8 -6.48 7.57 12.20
N PRO A 9 -7.64 8.21 11.99
CA PRO A 9 -8.39 8.04 10.75
C PRO A 9 -7.63 8.68 9.56
N PRO A 10 -7.86 8.20 8.34
CA PRO A 10 -7.37 8.89 7.15
C PRO A 10 -7.89 10.31 7.06
N LEU A 11 -7.09 11.23 6.54
CA LEU A 11 -7.51 12.60 6.31
C LEU A 11 -8.61 12.65 5.23
N ALA A 12 -9.76 13.22 5.55
CA ALA A 12 -10.81 13.44 4.56
C ALA A 12 -10.29 14.35 3.44
N GLY A 13 -10.40 13.91 2.18
CA GLY A 13 -9.83 14.63 1.05
C GLY A 13 -8.30 14.65 1.00
N GLY A 14 -7.60 13.80 1.77
CA GLY A 14 -6.14 13.74 1.83
C GLY A 14 -5.49 13.12 0.57
N TYR A 15 -6.27 12.53 -0.33
CA TYR A 15 -5.85 12.07 -1.65
C TYR A 15 -6.98 12.27 -2.66
N ALA A 16 -6.64 12.17 -3.95
CA ALA A 16 -7.62 12.18 -5.03
C ALA A 16 -7.27 11.15 -6.10
N LEU A 17 -8.30 10.50 -6.64
CA LEU A 17 -8.15 9.61 -7.80
C LEU A 17 -8.44 10.41 -9.07
N ARG A 18 -7.42 10.56 -9.92
CA ARG A 18 -7.49 11.32 -11.16
C ARG A 18 -7.50 10.38 -12.37
N GLU A 19 -7.82 10.93 -13.54
CA GLU A 19 -7.80 10.21 -14.80
C GLU A 19 -8.59 8.88 -14.76
N GLN A 20 -9.81 8.93 -14.24
CA GLN A 20 -10.69 7.76 -14.09
C GLN A 20 -10.08 6.66 -13.20
N GLY A 21 -9.37 7.06 -12.13
CA GLY A 21 -8.76 6.15 -11.18
C GLY A 21 -7.38 5.63 -11.57
N ARG A 22 -6.79 6.09 -12.69
CA ARG A 22 -5.45 5.65 -13.10
C ARG A 22 -4.32 6.29 -12.31
N VAL A 23 -4.57 7.46 -11.71
CA VAL A 23 -3.57 8.23 -10.96
C VAL A 23 -4.06 8.46 -9.54
N LEU A 24 -3.24 8.07 -8.56
CA LEU A 24 -3.43 8.42 -7.16
C LEU A 24 -2.62 9.70 -6.87
N ASP A 25 -3.33 10.81 -6.67
CA ASP A 25 -2.74 12.10 -6.30
C ASP A 25 -2.70 12.23 -4.78
N LEU A 26 -1.50 12.27 -4.22
CA LEU A 26 -1.22 12.42 -2.79
C LEU A 26 -0.86 13.87 -2.40
N SER A 27 -0.93 14.82 -3.33
CA SER A 27 -0.62 16.23 -3.04
C SER A 27 -1.42 16.79 -1.86
N PRO A 28 -2.72 16.46 -1.67
CA PRO A 28 -3.49 17.00 -0.55
C PRO A 28 -2.92 16.61 0.82
N ILE A 29 -2.56 15.34 1.04
CA ILE A 29 -1.94 14.92 2.31
C ILE A 29 -0.58 15.57 2.50
N LEU A 30 0.25 15.66 1.45
CA LEU A 30 1.57 16.26 1.55
C LEU A 30 1.48 17.73 1.96
N LEU A 31 0.51 18.49 1.46
CA LEU A 31 0.25 19.86 1.87
C LEU A 31 -0.23 19.94 3.32
N ALA A 32 -1.12 19.06 3.75
CA ALA A 32 -1.62 19.02 5.12
C ALA A 32 -0.52 18.75 6.14
N LEU A 33 0.50 17.93 5.79
CA LEU A 33 1.63 17.61 6.67
C LEU A 33 2.50 18.82 7.01
N ILE A 34 2.48 19.89 6.19
CA ILE A 34 3.16 21.15 6.50
C ILE A 34 2.63 21.75 7.80
N GLY A 35 1.32 21.59 8.06
CA GLY A 35 0.68 21.99 9.31
C GLY A 35 0.99 21.13 10.53
N CYS A 36 1.57 19.94 10.33
CA CYS A 36 1.88 18.98 11.40
C CYS A 36 3.33 19.08 11.90
N LYS A 37 4.08 20.12 11.55
CA LYS A 37 5.51 20.29 11.87
C LYS A 37 5.82 20.21 13.37
N ASP A 38 4.88 20.63 14.23
CA ASP A 38 5.05 20.66 15.68
C ASP A 38 4.64 19.34 16.36
N ASP A 39 3.99 18.41 15.60
CA ASP A 39 3.64 17.05 16.03
C ASP A 39 3.97 16.05 14.92
N ALA A 40 5.24 15.71 14.83
CA ALA A 40 5.75 14.77 13.83
C ALA A 40 5.18 13.35 14.00
N ALA A 41 4.80 12.95 15.22
CA ALA A 41 4.20 11.64 15.48
C ALA A 41 2.78 11.57 14.92
N TYR A 42 1.98 12.59 15.14
CA TYR A 42 0.65 12.72 14.52
C TYR A 42 0.74 12.80 13.00
N GLY A 43 1.63 13.66 12.47
CA GLY A 43 1.83 13.78 11.02
C GLY A 43 2.20 12.46 10.37
N ALA A 44 3.09 11.68 11.00
CA ALA A 44 3.47 10.36 10.51
C ALA A 44 2.30 9.37 10.56
N ALA A 45 1.49 9.36 11.62
CA ALA A 45 0.32 8.50 11.75
C ALA A 45 -0.73 8.87 10.69
N LEU A 46 -1.01 10.16 10.51
CA LEU A 46 -1.95 10.69 9.52
C LEU A 46 -1.54 10.34 8.08
N PHE A 47 -0.23 10.49 7.78
CA PHE A 47 0.31 10.10 6.47
C PHE A 47 0.09 8.63 6.17
N HIS A 48 0.47 7.72 7.09
CA HIS A 48 0.31 6.29 6.86
C HIS A 48 -1.17 5.88 6.69
N ALA A 49 -2.05 6.44 7.53
CA ALA A 49 -3.49 6.15 7.44
C ALA A 49 -4.08 6.60 6.10
N THR A 50 -3.74 7.81 5.67
CA THR A 50 -4.24 8.38 4.41
C THR A 50 -3.67 7.69 3.19
N LEU A 51 -2.36 7.38 3.21
CA LEU A 51 -1.70 6.63 2.14
C LEU A 51 -2.30 5.23 1.99
N ALA A 52 -2.51 4.51 3.09
CA ALA A 52 -3.08 3.16 3.05
C ALA A 52 -4.51 3.16 2.48
N ALA A 53 -5.34 4.13 2.87
CA ALA A 53 -6.69 4.29 2.34
C ALA A 53 -6.66 4.60 0.84
N GLY A 54 -5.84 5.55 0.41
CA GLY A 54 -5.70 5.92 -1.00
C GLY A 54 -5.17 4.78 -1.86
N LEU A 55 -4.16 4.05 -1.38
CA LEU A 55 -3.61 2.88 -2.08
C LEU A 55 -4.66 1.76 -2.22
N ALA A 56 -5.44 1.48 -1.18
CA ALA A 56 -6.48 0.47 -1.23
C ALA A 56 -7.54 0.82 -2.28
N GLU A 57 -8.08 2.04 -2.25
CA GLU A 57 -9.09 2.50 -3.20
C GLU A 57 -8.53 2.53 -4.63
N TRP A 58 -7.34 3.09 -4.81
CA TRP A 58 -6.69 3.15 -6.12
C TRP A 58 -6.45 1.77 -6.71
N THR A 59 -5.94 0.82 -5.91
CA THR A 59 -5.66 -0.55 -6.38
C THR A 59 -6.92 -1.25 -6.83
N VAL A 60 -8.02 -1.09 -6.10
CA VAL A 60 -9.32 -1.69 -6.45
C VAL A 60 -9.86 -1.11 -7.76
N LEU A 61 -9.84 0.21 -7.90
CA LEU A 61 -10.36 0.89 -9.09
C LEU A 61 -9.47 0.65 -10.32
N ALA A 62 -8.16 0.91 -10.21
CA ALA A 62 -7.24 0.77 -11.33
C ALA A 62 -7.07 -0.69 -11.77
N GLY A 63 -7.06 -1.62 -10.82
CA GLY A 63 -6.94 -3.06 -11.06
C GLY A 63 -8.27 -3.75 -11.35
N GLN A 64 -9.39 -3.05 -11.23
CA GLN A 64 -10.74 -3.63 -11.36
C GLN A 64 -10.89 -4.90 -10.51
N VAL A 65 -10.35 -4.87 -9.28
CA VAL A 65 -10.33 -6.05 -8.40
C VAL A 65 -11.72 -6.28 -7.81
N PRO A 66 -12.37 -7.41 -8.12
CA PRO A 66 -13.71 -7.71 -7.58
C PRO A 66 -13.62 -8.12 -6.09
N ALA A 67 -14.75 -8.10 -5.40
CA ALA A 67 -14.88 -8.73 -4.09
C ALA A 67 -14.48 -10.21 -4.17
N GLY A 68 -13.73 -10.70 -3.20
CA GLY A 68 -13.10 -12.03 -3.23
C GLY A 68 -11.80 -12.09 -4.02
N GLY A 69 -11.39 -10.99 -4.65
CA GLY A 69 -10.13 -10.89 -5.38
C GLY A 69 -8.90 -10.83 -4.47
N GLN A 70 -7.74 -10.81 -5.10
CA GLN A 70 -6.44 -10.78 -4.42
C GLN A 70 -5.55 -9.67 -4.98
N VAL A 71 -4.80 -9.02 -4.10
CA VAL A 71 -3.81 -8.01 -4.43
C VAL A 71 -2.46 -8.44 -3.87
N ALA A 72 -1.43 -8.48 -4.70
CA ALA A 72 -0.08 -8.75 -4.25
C ALA A 72 0.71 -7.44 -4.13
N VAL A 73 1.49 -7.32 -3.06
CA VAL A 73 2.36 -6.17 -2.81
C VAL A 73 3.82 -6.61 -2.73
N ALA A 74 4.68 -5.88 -3.43
CA ALA A 74 6.12 -6.05 -3.42
C ALA A 74 6.81 -4.68 -3.44
N GLY A 75 8.12 -4.67 -3.23
CA GLY A 75 8.95 -3.47 -3.16
C GLY A 75 9.33 -3.10 -1.73
N GLY A 76 10.23 -2.14 -1.59
CA GLY A 76 10.77 -1.73 -0.29
C GLY A 76 9.71 -1.21 0.69
N CYS A 77 8.68 -0.53 0.20
CA CYS A 77 7.58 -0.01 1.04
C CYS A 77 6.75 -1.13 1.70
N ALA A 78 6.72 -2.35 1.13
CA ALA A 78 6.05 -3.50 1.72
C ALA A 78 6.75 -4.02 3.00
N MET A 79 7.93 -3.52 3.33
CA MET A 79 8.60 -3.77 4.62
C MET A 79 8.06 -2.88 5.75
N ASN A 80 7.27 -1.86 5.44
CA ASN A 80 6.66 -1.00 6.45
C ASN A 80 5.44 -1.68 7.08
N ALA A 81 5.61 -2.23 8.28
CA ALA A 81 4.57 -2.99 8.97
C ALA A 81 3.30 -2.16 9.25
N ILE A 82 3.44 -0.84 9.52
CA ILE A 82 2.30 0.04 9.77
C ILE A 82 1.47 0.19 8.49
N LEU A 83 2.14 0.51 7.38
CA LEU A 83 1.48 0.65 6.08
C LEU A 83 0.78 -0.64 5.68
N MET A 84 1.46 -1.78 5.81
CA MET A 84 0.92 -3.09 5.42
C MET A 84 -0.27 -3.51 6.27
N ALA A 85 -0.23 -3.28 7.59
CA ALA A 85 -1.37 -3.58 8.47
C ALA A 85 -2.61 -2.73 8.12
N GLN A 86 -2.42 -1.45 7.86
CA GLN A 86 -3.51 -0.54 7.50
C GLN A 86 -4.05 -0.86 6.09
N LEU A 87 -3.18 -1.09 5.11
CA LEU A 87 -3.58 -1.49 3.75
C LEU A 87 -4.40 -2.78 3.75
N ARG A 88 -3.95 -3.79 4.51
CA ARG A 88 -4.70 -5.04 4.69
C ARG A 88 -6.09 -4.77 5.26
N SER A 89 -6.18 -3.99 6.33
CA SER A 89 -7.47 -3.63 6.95
C SER A 89 -8.42 -2.91 5.99
N HIS A 90 -7.90 -2.05 5.11
CA HIS A 90 -8.73 -1.37 4.10
C HIS A 90 -9.23 -2.35 3.02
N LEU A 91 -8.38 -3.23 2.51
CA LEU A 91 -8.73 -4.21 1.48
C LEU A 91 -9.71 -5.27 1.99
N GLU A 92 -9.51 -5.76 3.22
CA GLU A 92 -10.40 -6.75 3.86
C GLU A 92 -11.83 -6.23 4.03
N ARG A 93 -12.03 -4.93 4.26
CA ARG A 93 -13.36 -4.32 4.27
C ARG A 93 -14.09 -4.42 2.93
N GLY A 94 -13.35 -4.48 1.82
CA GLY A 94 -13.86 -4.76 0.47
C GLY A 94 -13.87 -6.25 0.11
N ALA A 95 -13.67 -7.16 1.09
CA ALA A 95 -13.51 -8.60 0.86
C ALA A 95 -12.37 -8.94 -0.11
N ILE A 96 -11.28 -8.18 -0.09
CA ILE A 96 -10.10 -8.39 -0.93
C ILE A 96 -8.94 -8.87 -0.05
N SER A 97 -8.26 -9.94 -0.48
CA SER A 97 -7.12 -10.51 0.22
C SER A 97 -5.81 -9.85 -0.18
N LEU A 98 -5.00 -9.43 0.80
CA LEU A 98 -3.65 -8.94 0.57
C LEU A 98 -2.65 -10.11 0.62
N LEU A 99 -1.93 -10.32 -0.49
CA LEU A 99 -0.86 -11.30 -0.58
C LEU A 99 0.48 -10.61 -0.28
N GLU A 100 1.17 -11.12 0.72
CA GLU A 100 2.46 -10.61 1.17
C GLU A 100 3.53 -11.70 1.08
N ALA A 101 4.74 -11.32 0.73
CA ALA A 101 5.89 -12.21 0.78
C ALA A 101 6.19 -12.61 2.24
N ARG A 102 6.26 -13.92 2.52
CA ARG A 102 6.50 -14.46 3.88
C ARG A 102 7.82 -15.19 4.03
N GLN A 103 8.32 -15.80 2.95
CA GLN A 103 9.54 -16.62 2.96
C GLN A 103 10.76 -15.87 2.43
N VAL A 104 10.53 -14.84 1.65
CA VAL A 104 11.57 -13.98 1.07
C VAL A 104 11.20 -12.53 1.31
N PRO A 105 12.18 -11.60 1.39
CA PRO A 105 11.87 -10.19 1.52
C PRO A 105 11.07 -9.68 0.29
N PRO A 106 10.11 -8.79 0.46
CA PRO A 106 9.32 -8.25 -0.66
C PRO A 106 10.09 -7.24 -1.52
N ASN A 107 11.33 -6.89 -1.15
CA ASN A 107 12.21 -5.94 -1.82
C ASN A 107 13.19 -6.65 -2.78
N ASP A 108 14.25 -5.95 -3.18
CA ASP A 108 15.28 -6.45 -4.10
C ASP A 108 15.94 -7.76 -3.65
N GLY A 109 15.93 -8.05 -2.33
CA GLY A 109 16.42 -9.32 -1.79
C GLY A 109 15.65 -10.56 -2.28
N GLY A 110 14.40 -10.38 -2.72
CA GLY A 110 13.58 -11.47 -3.31
C GLY A 110 13.70 -11.59 -4.83
N LEU A 111 14.33 -10.63 -5.52
CA LEU A 111 14.32 -10.53 -6.98
C LEU A 111 14.95 -11.75 -7.66
N ALA A 112 16.09 -12.24 -7.15
CA ALA A 112 16.80 -13.38 -7.71
C ALA A 112 15.95 -14.67 -7.70
N LEU A 113 15.16 -14.88 -6.63
CA LEU A 113 14.22 -16.00 -6.56
C LEU A 113 13.10 -15.89 -7.60
N GLY A 114 12.55 -14.68 -7.78
CA GLY A 114 11.53 -14.41 -8.80
C GLY A 114 12.05 -14.67 -10.21
N GLN A 115 13.28 -14.25 -10.52
CA GLN A 115 13.94 -14.51 -11.80
C GLN A 115 14.18 -16.02 -12.03
N ALA A 116 14.65 -16.74 -11.01
CA ALA A 116 14.85 -18.19 -11.10
C ALA A 116 13.53 -18.94 -11.32
N TRP A 117 12.46 -18.51 -10.65
CA TRP A 117 11.11 -19.05 -10.84
C TRP A 117 10.63 -18.87 -12.28
N LEU A 118 10.72 -17.66 -12.84
CA LEU A 118 10.32 -17.38 -14.22
C LEU A 118 11.14 -18.17 -15.24
N ALA A 119 12.46 -18.30 -15.04
CA ALA A 119 13.33 -19.10 -15.91
C ALA A 119 12.92 -20.59 -15.91
N ARG A 120 12.59 -21.14 -14.74
CA ARG A 120 12.10 -22.51 -14.60
C ARG A 120 10.76 -22.72 -15.32
N GLN A 121 9.82 -21.80 -15.18
CA GLN A 121 8.52 -21.87 -15.87
C GLN A 121 8.71 -21.86 -17.39
N ALA A 122 9.54 -20.96 -17.92
CA ALA A 122 9.83 -20.88 -19.35
C ALA A 122 10.50 -22.15 -19.91
N ALA A 123 11.33 -22.83 -19.11
CA ALA A 123 11.95 -24.09 -19.49
C ALA A 123 10.96 -25.28 -19.49
N SER A 124 9.93 -25.24 -18.65
CA SER A 124 8.92 -26.31 -18.53
C SER A 124 7.82 -26.23 -19.61
N THR A 125 7.76 -25.14 -20.37
CA THR A 125 6.74 -24.91 -21.41
C THR A 125 7.26 -25.26 -22.82
N ARG A 126 8.50 -25.75 -22.91
CA ARG A 126 9.13 -26.28 -24.16
C ARG A 126 9.11 -27.77 -24.17
#